data_cc592daafd8fd758c7781c8acccbdc8b
#
_entry.id   cc592daafd8fd758c7781c8acccbdc8b
#
_cell.length_a   1.000
_cell.length_b   1.000
_cell.length_c   1.000
_cell.angle_alpha   90.00
_cell.angle_beta   90.00
_cell.angle_gamma   90.00
#
_symmetry.space_group_name_H-M   'P 1'
#
loop_
_entity.id
_entity.type
_entity.pdbx_description
1 polymer ?
#
loop_
_entity_poly.entity_id
_entity_poly.type
_entity_poly.pdbx_seq_one_letter_code
_entity_poly.pdbx_strand_id
1 'polypeptide(L)'
;MNHDGTGYNVNTSINQLVSAIHQNQADCLVQDFDFDTGRQNQMLFIVKPGVFLIQEPKLIEETCRFMGERIDAFGLETRGCYVMSAETLKANEIMDRHYGYINRLSRAASSLLSIIEKAEVRKLCSASDSTPVLGGHEVLAKFRDLSAQALDEIWASKKSLRVRSGFYVQSYDISGEALVIANGFHPFQLERFTGSGRKIALLLLSSDLPWKLLRVRMLGDTFPERAAPGSIRGEMHRDPERFGFKSVTISNNAAHLSAGPFEAVFELSNFLSAVPGLDFEIGITRQAQHFKSQGLSVSDLRRAIDNPSACIANAKPAIPLFDATEEFDAQSGTAVFRKFFF
;
A
#
# COMPACT_ATOMS: atom_id res chain seq x y z
N MET A 1 -30.62 -29.11 -10.31
CA MET A 1 -30.81 -27.90 -9.46
C MET A 1 -29.90 -26.84 -10.03
N ASN A 2 -30.50 -25.86 -10.67
CA ASN A 2 -29.75 -24.78 -11.37
C ASN A 2 -29.05 -23.90 -10.35
N HIS A 3 -27.72 -23.95 -10.34
CA HIS A 3 -26.94 -22.86 -9.77
C HIS A 3 -27.10 -21.66 -10.72
N ASP A 4 -27.95 -20.73 -10.36
CA ASP A 4 -27.98 -19.42 -10.98
C ASP A 4 -26.63 -18.76 -10.76
N GLY A 5 -25.82 -18.79 -11.82
CA GLY A 5 -24.52 -18.13 -11.85
C GLY A 5 -24.72 -16.61 -11.87
N THR A 6 -24.85 -15.99 -10.71
CA THR A 6 -24.51 -14.57 -10.53
C THR A 6 -22.98 -14.47 -10.61
N GLY A 7 -22.47 -14.60 -11.84
CA GLY A 7 -21.04 -14.38 -12.09
C GLY A 7 -20.68 -12.98 -11.64
N TYR A 8 -19.80 -12.86 -10.67
CA TYR A 8 -19.17 -11.62 -10.22
C TYR A 8 -18.34 -11.07 -11.38
N ASN A 9 -19.01 -10.31 -12.24
CA ASN A 9 -18.40 -9.79 -13.46
C ASN A 9 -17.59 -8.54 -13.14
N VAL A 10 -16.27 -8.61 -13.26
CA VAL A 10 -15.34 -7.49 -13.08
C VAL A 10 -15.80 -6.25 -13.84
N ASN A 11 -16.29 -6.40 -15.06
CA ASN A 11 -16.79 -5.30 -15.88
C ASN A 11 -17.98 -4.57 -15.25
N THR A 12 -18.87 -5.28 -14.54
CA THR A 12 -20.00 -4.65 -13.84
C THR A 12 -19.49 -3.78 -12.69
N SER A 13 -18.60 -4.27 -11.85
CA SER A 13 -18.01 -3.52 -10.75
C SER A 13 -17.21 -2.31 -11.22
N ILE A 14 -16.45 -2.46 -12.30
CA ILE A 14 -15.69 -1.35 -12.90
C ILE A 14 -16.62 -0.27 -13.47
N ASN A 15 -17.70 -0.63 -14.17
CA ASN A 15 -18.66 0.34 -14.70
C ASN A 15 -19.37 1.10 -13.57
N GLN A 16 -19.74 0.42 -12.49
CA GLN A 16 -20.32 1.05 -11.29
C GLN A 16 -19.29 1.98 -10.61
N LEU A 17 -18.01 1.58 -10.50
CA LEU A 17 -16.95 2.42 -9.99
C LEU A 17 -16.76 3.68 -10.84
N VAL A 18 -16.72 3.55 -12.16
CA VAL A 18 -16.65 4.70 -13.10
C VAL A 18 -17.83 5.66 -12.87
N SER A 19 -19.04 5.12 -12.73
CA SER A 19 -20.22 5.92 -12.42
C SER A 19 -20.07 6.67 -11.09
N ALA A 20 -19.60 6.01 -10.03
CA ALA A 20 -19.36 6.63 -8.73
C ALA A 20 -18.29 7.75 -8.80
N ILE A 21 -17.23 7.56 -9.61
CA ILE A 21 -16.19 8.57 -9.84
C ILE A 21 -16.80 9.78 -10.55
N HIS A 22 -17.56 9.58 -11.63
CA HIS A 22 -18.20 10.67 -12.40
C HIS A 22 -19.21 11.46 -11.57
N GLN A 23 -19.93 10.79 -10.67
CA GLN A 23 -20.85 11.41 -9.72
C GLN A 23 -20.14 12.04 -8.51
N ASN A 24 -18.82 11.99 -8.47
CA ASN A 24 -17.99 12.49 -7.37
C ASN A 24 -18.37 11.88 -6.00
N GLN A 25 -18.89 10.64 -5.98
CA GLN A 25 -19.30 9.97 -4.77
C GLN A 25 -18.10 9.64 -3.87
N ALA A 26 -18.34 9.59 -2.58
CA ALA A 26 -17.37 9.15 -1.57
C ALA A 26 -18.12 8.48 -0.41
N ASP A 27 -17.41 7.64 0.32
CA ASP A 27 -17.94 6.83 1.43
C ASP A 27 -19.20 6.07 1.00
N CYS A 28 -19.13 5.45 -0.19
CA CYS A 28 -20.24 4.73 -0.77
C CYS A 28 -19.88 3.30 -1.17
N LEU A 29 -20.83 2.40 -0.93
CA LEU A 29 -20.77 1.02 -1.37
C LEU A 29 -21.12 0.96 -2.86
N VAL A 30 -20.17 0.48 -3.66
CA VAL A 30 -20.34 0.29 -5.11
C VAL A 30 -20.81 -1.12 -5.40
N GLN A 31 -20.29 -2.10 -4.66
CA GLN A 31 -20.68 -3.50 -4.70
C GLN A 31 -20.57 -4.10 -3.29
N ASP A 32 -21.57 -4.85 -2.85
CA ASP A 32 -21.55 -5.54 -1.56
C ASP A 32 -20.34 -6.47 -1.43
N PHE A 33 -19.78 -6.53 -0.21
CA PHE A 33 -18.66 -7.41 0.08
C PHE A 33 -19.13 -8.83 0.35
N ASP A 34 -18.58 -9.77 -0.40
CA ASP A 34 -18.80 -11.20 -0.23
C ASP A 34 -17.47 -11.90 0.01
N PHE A 35 -17.28 -12.39 1.22
CA PHE A 35 -16.08 -13.11 1.65
C PHE A 35 -16.17 -14.62 1.40
N ASP A 36 -17.36 -15.12 1.07
CA ASP A 36 -17.53 -16.53 0.71
C ASP A 36 -17.04 -16.77 -0.72
N THR A 37 -15.90 -17.43 -0.84
CA THR A 37 -15.27 -17.74 -2.12
C THR A 37 -14.67 -19.15 -2.10
N GLY A 38 -14.82 -19.85 -3.22
CA GLY A 38 -14.12 -21.13 -3.45
C GLY A 38 -12.63 -20.96 -3.78
N ARG A 39 -12.16 -19.70 -4.00
CA ARG A 39 -10.77 -19.41 -4.38
C ARG A 39 -9.82 -19.51 -3.19
N GLN A 40 -8.52 -19.71 -3.49
CA GLN A 40 -7.49 -19.86 -2.46
C GLN A 40 -7.11 -18.55 -1.79
N ASN A 41 -7.08 -17.45 -2.55
CA ASN A 41 -6.58 -16.16 -2.13
C ASN A 41 -7.66 -15.09 -2.18
N GLN A 42 -7.68 -14.22 -1.15
CA GLN A 42 -8.38 -12.94 -1.16
C GLN A 42 -7.37 -11.84 -0.92
N MET A 43 -7.52 -10.72 -1.60
CA MET A 43 -6.58 -9.61 -1.57
C MET A 43 -7.27 -8.28 -1.73
N LEU A 44 -6.66 -7.23 -1.21
CA LEU A 44 -7.11 -5.87 -1.41
C LEU A 44 -6.42 -5.29 -2.65
N PHE A 45 -7.23 -4.79 -3.58
CA PHE A 45 -6.77 -3.93 -4.67
C PHE A 45 -7.26 -2.51 -4.40
N ILE A 46 -6.33 -1.55 -4.42
CA ILE A 46 -6.65 -0.13 -4.18
C ILE A 46 -6.46 0.64 -5.47
N VAL A 47 -7.53 1.27 -5.96
CA VAL A 47 -7.43 2.34 -6.96
C VAL A 47 -7.01 3.60 -6.23
N LYS A 48 -5.83 4.12 -6.56
CA LYS A 48 -5.19 5.23 -5.83
C LYS A 48 -5.79 6.59 -6.19
N PRO A 49 -5.58 7.60 -5.33
CA PRO A 49 -6.19 8.93 -5.50
C PRO A 49 -5.89 9.59 -6.84
N GLY A 50 -4.76 9.27 -7.49
CA GLY A 50 -4.40 9.82 -8.80
C GLY A 50 -5.46 9.60 -9.88
N VAL A 51 -6.19 8.48 -9.84
CA VAL A 51 -7.26 8.18 -10.80
C VAL A 51 -8.45 9.11 -10.60
N PHE A 52 -8.79 9.45 -9.35
CA PHE A 52 -9.89 10.36 -9.02
C PHE A 52 -9.59 11.84 -9.34
N LEU A 53 -8.34 12.14 -9.70
CA LEU A 53 -7.90 13.50 -10.05
C LEU A 53 -7.81 13.73 -11.56
N ILE A 54 -8.04 12.72 -12.35
CA ILE A 54 -8.13 12.84 -13.82
C ILE A 54 -9.31 13.75 -14.14
N GLN A 55 -9.07 14.80 -14.93
CA GLN A 55 -10.09 15.79 -15.24
C GLN A 55 -10.99 15.35 -16.41
N GLU A 56 -10.45 14.57 -17.33
CA GLU A 56 -11.16 14.13 -18.51
C GLU A 56 -11.91 12.83 -18.27
N PRO A 57 -13.27 12.81 -18.34
CA PRO A 57 -14.06 11.62 -18.05
C PRO A 57 -13.67 10.39 -18.86
N LYS A 58 -13.36 10.57 -20.15
CA LYS A 58 -12.94 9.46 -21.02
C LYS A 58 -11.64 8.80 -20.56
N LEU A 59 -10.71 9.57 -20.01
CA LEU A 59 -9.45 9.02 -19.47
C LEU A 59 -9.66 8.27 -18.15
N ILE A 60 -10.65 8.68 -17.34
CA ILE A 60 -11.08 7.93 -16.15
C ILE A 60 -11.63 6.56 -16.60
N GLU A 61 -12.53 6.56 -17.57
CA GLU A 61 -13.12 5.33 -18.12
C GLU A 61 -12.04 4.41 -18.69
N GLU A 62 -11.14 4.94 -19.52
CA GLU A 62 -10.03 4.18 -20.12
C GLU A 62 -9.14 3.57 -19.03
N THR A 63 -8.78 4.34 -18.00
CA THR A 63 -7.94 3.90 -16.91
C THR A 63 -8.61 2.79 -16.07
N CYS A 64 -9.86 2.99 -15.67
CA CYS A 64 -10.62 1.99 -14.91
C CYS A 64 -10.89 0.74 -15.74
N ARG A 65 -11.29 0.90 -17.01
CA ARG A 65 -11.53 -0.21 -17.93
C ARG A 65 -10.26 -1.04 -18.12
N PHE A 66 -9.12 -0.41 -18.36
CA PHE A 66 -7.85 -1.11 -18.50
C PHE A 66 -7.48 -1.91 -17.24
N MET A 67 -7.64 -1.32 -16.04
CA MET A 67 -7.43 -2.06 -14.79
C MET A 67 -8.38 -3.26 -14.69
N GLY A 68 -9.66 -3.08 -15.02
CA GLY A 68 -10.65 -4.16 -15.03
C GLY A 68 -10.29 -5.27 -16.02
N GLU A 69 -9.89 -4.92 -17.24
CA GLU A 69 -9.45 -5.87 -18.26
C GLU A 69 -8.23 -6.69 -17.80
N ARG A 70 -7.32 -6.07 -17.02
CA ARG A 70 -6.15 -6.79 -16.45
C ARG A 70 -6.60 -7.73 -15.34
N ILE A 71 -7.49 -7.31 -14.45
CA ILE A 71 -8.06 -8.16 -13.39
C ILE A 71 -8.77 -9.38 -14.03
N ASP A 72 -9.59 -9.14 -15.04
CA ASP A 72 -10.36 -10.17 -15.76
C ASP A 72 -9.45 -11.13 -16.54
N ALA A 73 -8.44 -10.61 -17.26
CA ALA A 73 -7.48 -11.41 -18.02
C ALA A 73 -6.67 -12.39 -17.16
N PHE A 74 -6.54 -12.11 -15.87
CA PHE A 74 -5.93 -13.02 -14.89
C PHE A 74 -6.97 -13.86 -14.13
N GLY A 75 -8.24 -13.80 -14.53
CA GLY A 75 -9.32 -14.60 -13.94
C GLY A 75 -9.61 -14.32 -12.47
N LEU A 76 -9.36 -13.09 -12.01
CA LEU A 76 -9.74 -12.67 -10.66
C LEU A 76 -11.23 -12.32 -10.63
N GLU A 77 -11.85 -12.60 -9.49
CA GLU A 77 -13.23 -12.22 -9.21
C GLU A 77 -13.24 -10.97 -8.33
N THR A 78 -14.05 -9.97 -8.69
CA THR A 78 -14.33 -8.83 -7.81
C THR A 78 -15.47 -9.20 -6.87
N ARG A 79 -15.17 -9.24 -5.57
CA ARG A 79 -16.07 -9.72 -4.50
C ARG A 79 -16.56 -8.59 -3.60
N GLY A 80 -16.34 -7.34 -3.97
CA GLY A 80 -16.81 -6.15 -3.26
C GLY A 80 -16.06 -4.91 -3.72
N CYS A 81 -16.72 -3.76 -3.66
CA CYS A 81 -16.13 -2.48 -4.03
C CYS A 81 -16.72 -1.33 -3.19
N TYR A 82 -15.83 -0.49 -2.65
CA TYR A 82 -16.19 0.68 -1.85
C TYR A 82 -15.31 1.88 -2.23
N VAL A 83 -15.90 3.06 -2.37
CA VAL A 83 -15.16 4.32 -2.54
C VAL A 83 -15.04 5.00 -1.19
N MET A 84 -13.81 5.23 -0.74
CA MET A 84 -13.48 5.79 0.57
C MET A 84 -12.88 7.18 0.44
N SER A 85 -13.36 8.13 1.25
CA SER A 85 -12.87 9.51 1.31
C SER A 85 -11.56 9.64 2.09
N ALA A 86 -10.85 10.75 1.84
CA ALA A 86 -9.70 11.15 2.64
C ALA A 86 -10.08 11.42 4.11
N GLU A 87 -11.28 11.93 4.33
CA GLU A 87 -11.83 12.20 5.64
C GLU A 87 -11.97 10.91 6.46
N THR A 88 -12.55 9.86 5.85
CA THR A 88 -12.66 8.53 6.46
C THR A 88 -11.30 7.89 6.68
N LEU A 89 -10.38 7.99 5.69
CA LEU A 89 -8.99 7.51 5.84
C LEU A 89 -8.30 8.14 7.03
N LYS A 90 -8.48 9.45 7.22
CA LYS A 90 -7.84 10.24 8.28
C LYS A 90 -8.49 9.99 9.64
N ALA A 91 -9.83 10.03 9.72
CA ALA A 91 -10.57 9.83 10.96
C ALA A 91 -10.30 8.47 11.61
N ASN A 92 -10.03 7.46 10.77
CA ASN A 92 -9.72 6.11 11.21
C ASN A 92 -8.22 5.79 11.17
N GLU A 93 -7.32 6.75 10.96
CA GLU A 93 -5.86 6.59 10.92
C GLU A 93 -5.38 5.43 10.00
N ILE A 94 -6.13 5.15 8.92
CA ILE A 94 -5.93 3.97 8.08
C ILE A 94 -4.57 4.02 7.41
N MET A 95 -4.20 5.17 6.83
CA MET A 95 -2.91 5.32 6.14
C MET A 95 -1.73 5.38 7.12
N ASP A 96 -1.95 5.87 8.35
CA ASP A 96 -0.94 5.88 9.41
C ASP A 96 -0.56 4.44 9.81
N ARG A 97 -1.55 3.54 9.93
CA ARG A 97 -1.31 2.10 10.16
C ARG A 97 -0.74 1.41 8.93
N HIS A 98 -1.27 1.70 7.74
CA HIS A 98 -0.83 1.08 6.48
C HIS A 98 0.66 1.31 6.22
N TYR A 99 1.15 2.54 6.43
CA TYR A 99 2.57 2.85 6.31
C TYR A 99 3.40 2.53 7.56
N GLY A 100 2.78 2.24 8.68
CA GLY A 100 3.37 1.68 9.88
C GLY A 100 4.71 2.31 10.28
N TYR A 101 5.80 1.57 10.10
CA TYR A 101 7.15 1.99 10.51
C TYR A 101 7.66 3.22 9.73
N ILE A 102 7.33 3.33 8.43
CA ILE A 102 7.68 4.50 7.60
C ILE A 102 7.10 5.76 8.23
N ASN A 103 5.82 5.72 8.63
CA ASN A 103 5.11 6.83 9.24
C ASN A 103 5.71 7.22 10.60
N ARG A 104 5.95 6.23 11.48
CA ARG A 104 6.57 6.47 12.79
C ARG A 104 7.93 7.15 12.68
N LEU A 105 8.80 6.68 11.77
CA LEU A 105 10.09 7.31 11.52
C LEU A 105 9.96 8.73 10.97
N SER A 106 9.05 8.94 10.03
CA SER A 106 8.84 10.28 9.48
C SER A 106 8.34 11.28 10.52
N ARG A 107 7.54 10.81 11.50
CA ARG A 107 6.97 11.66 12.55
C ARG A 107 7.91 11.92 13.74
N ALA A 108 8.81 10.99 14.03
CA ALA A 108 9.53 10.99 15.32
C ALA A 108 10.93 10.36 15.25
N ALA A 109 11.67 10.48 14.15
CA ALA A 109 13.01 9.91 14.04
C ALA A 109 13.95 10.43 15.11
N SER A 110 13.81 11.70 15.50
CA SER A 110 14.64 12.35 16.53
C SER A 110 14.54 11.70 17.90
N SER A 111 13.40 11.11 18.23
CA SER A 111 13.16 10.42 19.52
C SER A 111 13.16 8.90 19.39
N LEU A 112 12.73 8.37 18.26
CA LEU A 112 12.59 6.93 18.02
C LEU A 112 13.94 6.23 17.82
N LEU A 113 14.88 6.90 17.13
CA LEU A 113 16.20 6.34 16.86
C LEU A 113 17.10 6.47 18.09
N SER A 114 17.76 5.38 18.45
CA SER A 114 18.80 5.36 19.48
C SER A 114 20.00 6.24 19.10
N ILE A 115 20.85 6.56 20.09
CA ILE A 115 22.09 7.29 19.86
C ILE A 115 22.97 6.54 18.85
N ILE A 116 23.04 5.21 18.94
CA ILE A 116 23.82 4.38 18.04
C ILE A 116 23.28 4.45 16.62
N GLU A 117 21.97 4.26 16.42
CA GLU A 117 21.35 4.35 15.09
C GLU A 117 21.52 5.74 14.47
N LYS A 118 21.42 6.81 15.26
CA LYS A 118 21.71 8.19 14.77
C LYS A 118 23.16 8.36 14.31
N ALA A 119 24.12 7.80 15.05
CA ALA A 119 25.55 7.84 14.66
C ALA A 119 25.76 7.04 13.34
N GLU A 120 25.16 5.86 13.23
CA GLU A 120 25.24 5.03 12.02
C GLU A 120 24.66 5.76 10.78
N VAL A 121 23.48 6.36 10.89
CA VAL A 121 22.88 7.09 9.74
C VAL A 121 23.65 8.36 9.38
N ARG A 122 24.23 9.09 10.36
CA ARG A 122 25.13 10.21 10.06
C ARG A 122 26.36 9.75 9.28
N LYS A 123 27.00 8.68 9.74
CA LYS A 123 28.13 8.06 9.03
C LYS A 123 27.75 7.64 7.62
N LEU A 124 26.60 6.97 7.45
CA LEU A 124 26.09 6.54 6.16
C LEU A 124 25.86 7.73 5.20
N CYS A 125 25.38 8.86 5.72
CA CYS A 125 25.15 10.08 4.97
C CYS A 125 26.35 10.99 4.86
N SER A 126 27.53 10.61 5.36
CA SER A 126 28.76 11.44 5.44
C SER A 126 28.50 12.80 6.14
N ALA A 127 27.62 12.82 7.13
CA ALA A 127 27.28 13.97 7.94
C ALA A 127 28.12 14.04 9.21
N SER A 128 28.26 15.24 9.80
CA SER A 128 28.99 15.42 11.07
C SER A 128 28.25 14.79 12.25
N ASP A 129 28.95 14.48 13.34
CA ASP A 129 28.36 13.88 14.54
C ASP A 129 27.32 14.79 15.23
N SER A 130 27.40 16.11 15.01
CA SER A 130 26.45 17.09 15.52
C SER A 130 25.24 17.31 14.62
N THR A 131 25.22 16.76 13.39
CA THR A 131 24.11 16.97 12.44
C THR A 131 22.81 16.39 13.01
N PRO A 132 21.73 17.18 13.12
CA PRO A 132 20.44 16.67 13.57
C PRO A 132 19.90 15.55 12.64
N VAL A 133 19.28 14.53 13.24
CA VAL A 133 18.55 13.48 12.51
C VAL A 133 17.06 13.69 12.76
N LEU A 134 16.31 14.04 11.73
CA LEU A 134 14.89 14.37 11.80
C LEU A 134 14.09 13.49 10.82
N GLY A 135 12.85 13.19 11.18
CA GLY A 135 11.89 12.62 10.22
C GLY A 135 11.27 13.68 9.31
N GLY A 136 10.68 13.26 8.19
CA GLY A 136 10.08 14.21 7.24
C GLY A 136 9.05 15.14 7.86
N HIS A 137 8.15 14.63 8.73
CA HIS A 137 7.19 15.49 9.45
C HIS A 137 7.85 16.41 10.48
N GLU A 138 8.94 15.97 11.12
CA GLU A 138 9.69 16.83 12.05
C GLU A 138 10.38 17.98 11.30
N VAL A 139 10.85 17.74 10.07
CA VAL A 139 11.38 18.79 9.20
C VAL A 139 10.31 19.82 8.87
N LEU A 140 9.09 19.40 8.48
CA LEU A 140 7.99 20.34 8.23
C LEU A 140 7.55 21.10 9.48
N ALA A 141 7.58 20.47 10.65
CA ALA A 141 7.28 21.14 11.91
C ALA A 141 8.33 22.22 12.27
N LYS A 142 9.61 21.98 11.90
CA LYS A 142 10.71 22.92 12.12
C LYS A 142 10.72 24.07 11.10
N PHE A 143 10.50 23.75 9.82
CA PHE A 143 10.52 24.71 8.71
C PHE A 143 9.08 24.93 8.20
N ARG A 144 8.32 25.77 8.89
CA ARG A 144 6.87 25.93 8.69
C ARG A 144 6.48 26.48 7.31
N ASP A 145 7.41 27.14 6.63
CA ASP A 145 7.18 27.66 5.27
C ASP A 145 7.45 26.61 4.19
N LEU A 146 7.95 25.43 4.58
CA LEU A 146 8.19 24.32 3.67
C LEU A 146 6.94 23.45 3.54
N SER A 147 6.42 23.29 2.33
CA SER A 147 5.31 22.35 2.07
C SER A 147 5.80 20.91 1.99
N ALA A 148 4.88 19.96 2.20
CA ALA A 148 5.18 18.53 2.03
C ALA A 148 5.67 18.20 0.61
N GLN A 149 5.08 18.83 -0.40
CA GLN A 149 5.50 18.68 -1.79
C GLN A 149 6.92 19.21 -2.01
N ALA A 150 7.25 20.40 -1.51
CA ALA A 150 8.60 20.96 -1.65
C ALA A 150 9.65 20.10 -0.93
N LEU A 151 9.31 19.51 0.21
CA LEU A 151 10.19 18.56 0.89
C LEU A 151 10.40 17.28 0.05
N ASP A 152 9.36 16.77 -0.62
CA ASP A 152 9.49 15.61 -1.52
C ASP A 152 10.36 15.91 -2.74
N GLU A 153 10.26 17.11 -3.31
CA GLU A 153 11.12 17.57 -4.39
C GLU A 153 12.59 17.69 -3.95
N ILE A 154 12.85 18.23 -2.75
CA ILE A 154 14.20 18.23 -2.13
C ILE A 154 14.67 16.78 -1.95
N TRP A 155 13.83 15.92 -1.40
CA TRP A 155 14.14 14.50 -1.20
C TRP A 155 14.53 13.80 -2.50
N ALA A 156 13.77 14.03 -3.58
CA ALA A 156 14.00 13.43 -4.89
C ALA A 156 15.26 13.95 -5.60
N SER A 157 15.83 15.10 -5.16
CA SER A 157 17.04 15.69 -5.76
C SER A 157 18.30 14.85 -5.56
N LYS A 158 18.28 13.91 -4.61
CA LYS A 158 19.38 12.98 -4.33
C LYS A 158 18.86 11.54 -4.20
N LYS A 159 19.70 10.56 -4.53
CA LYS A 159 19.39 9.16 -4.29
C LYS A 159 19.42 8.87 -2.79
N SER A 160 18.29 8.47 -2.22
CA SER A 160 18.21 8.07 -0.82
C SER A 160 18.97 6.77 -0.53
N LEU A 161 19.49 6.67 0.67
CA LEU A 161 20.21 5.50 1.18
C LEU A 161 19.25 4.63 2.00
N ARG A 162 19.13 3.36 1.65
CA ARG A 162 18.30 2.41 2.38
C ARG A 162 19.08 1.85 3.58
N VAL A 163 18.59 2.09 4.78
CA VAL A 163 19.14 1.49 6.02
C VAL A 163 18.54 0.08 6.21
N ARG A 164 17.21 -0.03 6.14
CA ARG A 164 16.44 -1.28 6.15
C ARG A 164 15.06 -1.05 5.52
N SER A 165 14.22 -2.05 5.48
CA SER A 165 12.85 -1.90 4.97
C SER A 165 12.11 -0.78 5.67
N GLY A 166 11.48 0.10 4.90
CA GLY A 166 10.75 1.27 5.42
C GLY A 166 11.63 2.34 6.07
N PHE A 167 12.96 2.24 6.01
CA PHE A 167 13.87 3.23 6.58
C PHE A 167 14.89 3.70 5.55
N TYR A 168 14.69 4.91 5.07
CA TYR A 168 15.52 5.60 4.08
C TYR A 168 16.05 6.89 4.68
N VAL A 169 17.30 7.25 4.38
CA VAL A 169 17.95 8.47 4.88
C VAL A 169 18.72 9.16 3.77
N GLN A 170 18.88 10.47 3.91
CA GLN A 170 19.80 11.28 3.10
C GLN A 170 20.09 12.59 3.82
N SER A 171 21.27 13.19 3.55
CA SER A 171 21.64 14.51 4.06
C SER A 171 21.26 15.63 3.08
N TYR A 172 20.70 16.69 3.63
CA TYR A 172 20.32 17.90 2.92
C TYR A 172 20.72 19.14 3.69
N ASP A 173 20.87 20.26 2.99
CA ASP A 173 20.86 21.59 3.57
C ASP A 173 19.47 22.20 3.33
N ILE A 174 18.81 22.63 4.38
CA ILE A 174 17.53 23.32 4.31
C ILE A 174 17.68 24.68 5.01
N SER A 175 17.58 25.75 4.24
CA SER A 175 17.71 27.11 4.74
C SER A 175 19.04 27.38 5.48
N GLY A 176 20.15 26.78 5.01
CA GLY A 176 21.48 26.92 5.60
C GLY A 176 21.74 26.03 6.81
N GLU A 177 20.85 25.10 7.11
CA GLU A 177 21.02 24.11 8.17
C GLU A 177 21.20 22.69 7.59
N ALA A 178 22.33 22.06 7.90
CA ALA A 178 22.60 20.67 7.51
C ALA A 178 21.79 19.70 8.36
N LEU A 179 21.06 18.79 7.72
CA LEU A 179 20.20 17.79 8.35
C LEU A 179 20.42 16.41 7.73
N VAL A 180 20.29 15.35 8.53
CA VAL A 180 19.99 14.00 8.04
C VAL A 180 18.49 13.79 8.18
N ILE A 181 17.82 13.52 7.05
CA ILE A 181 16.37 13.36 7.01
C ILE A 181 16.04 11.87 6.84
N ALA A 182 15.15 11.37 7.68
CA ALA A 182 14.58 10.02 7.58
C ALA A 182 13.20 10.10 6.93
N ASN A 183 12.97 9.28 5.88
CA ASN A 183 11.70 9.19 5.16
C ASN A 183 11.10 10.55 4.79
N GLY A 184 11.92 11.43 4.20
CA GLY A 184 11.52 12.80 3.82
C GLY A 184 10.38 12.85 2.79
N PHE A 185 10.21 11.80 1.98
CA PHE A 185 9.12 11.66 1.01
C PHE A 185 7.74 11.43 1.65
N HIS A 186 7.72 10.92 2.88
CA HIS A 186 6.49 10.38 3.45
C HIS A 186 5.39 11.41 3.76
N PRO A 187 5.69 12.64 4.22
CA PRO A 187 4.64 13.65 4.41
C PRO A 187 3.80 13.88 3.15
N PHE A 188 4.43 14.04 1.99
CA PHE A 188 3.72 14.24 0.72
C PHE A 188 3.00 12.97 0.25
N GLN A 189 3.62 11.81 0.45
CA GLN A 189 2.97 10.53 0.18
C GLN A 189 1.67 10.38 0.97
N LEU A 190 1.69 10.72 2.27
CA LEU A 190 0.50 10.67 3.13
C LEU A 190 -0.56 11.69 2.69
N GLU A 191 -0.15 12.94 2.40
CA GLU A 191 -1.04 14.01 1.94
C GLU A 191 -1.76 13.62 0.63
N ARG A 192 -1.13 12.86 -0.23
CA ARG A 192 -1.77 12.37 -1.48
C ARG A 192 -2.98 11.49 -1.21
N PHE A 193 -3.05 10.78 -0.08
CA PHE A 193 -4.19 9.98 0.33
C PHE A 193 -5.16 10.76 1.21
N THR A 194 -4.65 11.59 2.11
CA THR A 194 -5.43 12.23 3.18
C THR A 194 -5.70 13.71 2.97
N GLY A 195 -5.22 14.28 1.87
CA GLY A 195 -5.53 15.67 1.48
C GLY A 195 -7.03 15.82 1.16
N SER A 196 -7.57 17.02 1.41
CA SER A 196 -9.00 17.30 1.20
C SER A 196 -9.48 16.93 -0.20
N GLY A 197 -10.64 16.30 -0.28
CA GLY A 197 -11.27 15.86 -1.52
C GLY A 197 -10.61 14.65 -2.20
N ARG A 198 -9.57 14.06 -1.59
CA ARG A 198 -8.97 12.82 -2.10
C ARG A 198 -9.86 11.62 -1.82
N LYS A 199 -9.75 10.61 -2.69
CA LYS A 199 -10.51 9.37 -2.59
C LYS A 199 -9.67 8.20 -3.05
N ILE A 200 -10.03 7.02 -2.61
CA ILE A 200 -9.56 5.73 -3.12
C ILE A 200 -10.75 4.83 -3.42
N ALA A 201 -10.56 3.82 -4.26
CA ALA A 201 -11.50 2.71 -4.30
C ALA A 201 -10.84 1.44 -3.78
N LEU A 202 -11.57 0.69 -2.99
CA LEU A 202 -11.19 -0.59 -2.40
C LEU A 202 -11.93 -1.69 -3.16
N LEU A 203 -11.22 -2.62 -3.77
CA LEU A 203 -11.80 -3.81 -4.37
C LEU A 203 -11.31 -5.04 -3.60
N LEU A 204 -12.26 -5.85 -3.13
CA LEU A 204 -11.97 -7.18 -2.64
C LEU A 204 -11.85 -8.09 -3.86
N LEU A 205 -10.68 -8.65 -4.09
CA LEU A 205 -10.43 -9.59 -5.19
C LEU A 205 -10.19 -11.00 -4.63
N SER A 206 -10.59 -12.02 -5.39
CA SER A 206 -10.26 -13.42 -5.11
C SER A 206 -9.65 -14.12 -6.32
N SER A 207 -8.72 -15.06 -6.08
CA SER A 207 -7.95 -15.75 -7.10
C SER A 207 -7.37 -17.08 -6.60
N ASP A 208 -7.12 -18.01 -7.55
CA ASP A 208 -6.31 -19.21 -7.30
C ASP A 208 -4.87 -19.07 -7.78
N LEU A 209 -4.53 -17.94 -8.41
CA LEU A 209 -3.19 -17.72 -8.95
C LEU A 209 -2.17 -17.38 -7.84
N PRO A 210 -0.89 -17.77 -8.05
CA PRO A 210 0.18 -17.41 -7.14
C PRO A 210 0.34 -15.89 -7.00
N TRP A 211 0.58 -15.41 -5.79
CA TRP A 211 0.81 -14.00 -5.47
C TRP A 211 1.87 -13.36 -6.37
N LYS A 212 3.00 -14.04 -6.56
CA LYS A 212 4.08 -13.57 -7.41
C LYS A 212 3.64 -13.29 -8.85
N LEU A 213 2.78 -14.15 -9.41
CA LEU A 213 2.27 -13.96 -10.78
C LEU A 213 1.42 -12.69 -10.86
N LEU A 214 0.52 -12.49 -9.91
CA LEU A 214 -0.35 -11.31 -9.84
C LEU A 214 0.45 -10.02 -9.62
N ARG A 215 1.42 -10.06 -8.73
CA ARG A 215 2.29 -8.91 -8.42
C ARG A 215 3.15 -8.50 -9.61
N VAL A 216 3.81 -9.46 -10.26
CA VAL A 216 4.78 -9.19 -11.34
C VAL A 216 4.09 -8.95 -12.68
N ARG A 217 3.05 -9.73 -13.00
CA ARG A 217 2.49 -9.75 -14.37
C ARG A 217 1.18 -8.98 -14.52
N MET A 218 0.34 -8.94 -13.48
CA MET A 218 -0.89 -8.16 -13.50
C MET A 218 -0.65 -6.72 -13.05
N LEU A 219 -0.12 -6.53 -11.82
CA LEU A 219 0.12 -5.20 -11.26
C LEU A 219 1.35 -4.52 -11.86
N GLY A 220 2.49 -5.22 -11.91
CA GLY A 220 3.80 -4.69 -12.28
C GLY A 220 4.68 -4.32 -11.08
N ASP A 221 5.99 -4.25 -11.32
CA ASP A 221 7.02 -3.91 -10.32
C ASP A 221 6.69 -2.59 -9.59
N THR A 222 7.21 -2.46 -8.37
CA THR A 222 7.14 -1.22 -7.58
C THR A 222 7.83 -0.05 -8.28
N PHE A 223 8.89 -0.35 -9.04
CA PHE A 223 9.56 0.59 -9.94
C PHE A 223 8.92 0.48 -11.33
N PRO A 224 8.05 1.43 -11.74
CA PRO A 224 7.29 1.30 -12.99
C PRO A 224 8.15 1.10 -14.25
N GLU A 225 9.35 1.66 -14.27
CA GLU A 225 10.32 1.49 -15.35
C GLU A 225 10.84 0.05 -15.51
N ARG A 226 10.67 -0.79 -14.49
CA ARG A 226 11.01 -2.22 -14.49
C ARG A 226 9.81 -3.13 -14.67
N ALA A 227 8.61 -2.54 -14.63
CA ALA A 227 7.38 -3.30 -14.66
C ALA A 227 7.22 -4.05 -16.00
N ALA A 228 6.72 -5.27 -15.93
CA ALA A 228 6.54 -6.12 -17.08
C ALA A 228 5.59 -5.46 -18.12
N PRO A 229 5.90 -5.59 -19.42
CA PRO A 229 4.96 -5.22 -20.47
C PRO A 229 3.60 -5.90 -20.26
N GLY A 230 2.51 -5.16 -20.50
CA GLY A 230 1.14 -5.63 -20.29
C GLY A 230 0.68 -5.61 -18.84
N SER A 231 1.53 -5.30 -17.85
CA SER A 231 1.10 -5.06 -16.48
C SER A 231 0.50 -3.66 -16.31
N ILE A 232 -0.33 -3.47 -15.26
CA ILE A 232 -0.97 -2.18 -15.00
C ILE A 232 0.05 -1.05 -14.94
N ARG A 233 1.07 -1.17 -14.08
CA ARG A 233 2.10 -0.14 -13.90
C ARG A 233 3.00 0.03 -15.11
N GLY A 234 3.31 -1.07 -15.81
CA GLY A 234 4.17 -1.04 -17.00
C GLY A 234 3.51 -0.30 -18.16
N GLU A 235 2.24 -0.56 -18.45
CA GLU A 235 1.52 0.14 -19.51
C GLU A 235 1.30 1.61 -19.19
N MET A 236 0.89 1.91 -17.95
CA MET A 236 0.70 3.29 -17.51
C MET A 236 1.99 4.11 -17.46
N HIS A 237 3.12 3.47 -17.21
CA HIS A 237 4.44 4.14 -17.27
C HIS A 237 4.88 4.40 -18.70
N ARG A 238 4.57 3.47 -19.61
CA ARG A 238 4.97 3.59 -21.03
C ARG A 238 4.17 4.67 -21.76
N ASP A 239 2.89 4.81 -21.43
CA ASP A 239 1.98 5.77 -22.06
C ASP A 239 1.10 6.42 -20.98
N PRO A 240 1.66 7.31 -20.15
CA PRO A 240 0.94 7.89 -19.03
C PRO A 240 -0.22 8.80 -19.48
N GLU A 241 -0.08 9.49 -20.61
CA GLU A 241 -1.07 10.43 -21.11
C GLU A 241 -2.38 9.71 -21.51
N ARG A 242 -2.27 8.52 -22.08
CA ARG A 242 -3.42 7.64 -22.37
C ARG A 242 -4.28 7.40 -21.13
N PHE A 243 -3.68 7.35 -19.95
CA PHE A 243 -4.35 7.09 -18.69
C PHE A 243 -4.55 8.36 -17.84
N GLY A 244 -4.40 9.53 -18.42
CA GLY A 244 -4.63 10.80 -17.75
C GLY A 244 -3.54 11.19 -16.72
N PHE A 245 -2.37 10.60 -16.79
CA PHE A 245 -1.24 10.94 -15.93
C PHE A 245 -0.18 11.76 -16.70
N LYS A 246 0.43 12.74 -16.05
CA LYS A 246 1.61 13.42 -16.59
C LYS A 246 2.84 12.52 -16.56
N SER A 247 2.95 11.72 -15.52
CA SER A 247 4.02 10.72 -15.33
C SER A 247 3.59 9.67 -14.31
N VAL A 248 4.12 8.47 -14.45
CA VAL A 248 3.91 7.38 -13.50
C VAL A 248 5.24 7.08 -12.80
N THR A 249 5.24 7.14 -11.48
CA THR A 249 6.41 6.96 -10.60
C THR A 249 6.08 5.99 -9.48
N ILE A 250 7.04 5.65 -8.63
CA ILE A 250 6.83 4.81 -7.44
C ILE A 250 5.69 5.36 -6.56
N SER A 251 5.68 6.66 -6.31
CA SER A 251 4.68 7.32 -5.48
C SER A 251 3.42 7.74 -6.23
N ASN A 252 3.52 7.93 -7.55
CA ASN A 252 2.42 8.33 -8.42
C ASN A 252 2.09 7.22 -9.42
N ASN A 253 1.44 6.16 -8.96
CA ASN A 253 0.88 5.10 -9.80
C ASN A 253 -0.59 4.87 -9.43
N ALA A 254 -1.34 4.25 -10.34
CA ALA A 254 -2.79 4.15 -10.23
C ALA A 254 -3.29 3.09 -9.24
N ALA A 255 -2.46 2.08 -8.91
CA ALA A 255 -2.95 0.90 -8.22
C ALA A 255 -1.98 0.34 -7.18
N HIS A 256 -2.56 -0.31 -6.18
CA HIS A 256 -1.89 -1.16 -5.20
C HIS A 256 -2.59 -2.51 -5.14
N LEU A 257 -1.85 -3.55 -4.83
CA LEU A 257 -2.35 -4.90 -4.56
C LEU A 257 -1.58 -5.43 -3.36
N SER A 258 -2.26 -6.09 -2.44
CA SER A 258 -1.63 -6.76 -1.29
C SER A 258 -0.42 -7.60 -1.74
N ALA A 259 0.68 -7.56 -0.99
CA ALA A 259 1.92 -8.16 -1.43
C ALA A 259 2.06 -9.65 -1.07
N GLY A 260 1.24 -10.13 -0.14
CA GLY A 260 1.28 -11.52 0.32
C GLY A 260 0.15 -11.84 1.28
N PRO A 261 0.07 -13.07 1.77
CA PRO A 261 -1.10 -13.56 2.50
C PRO A 261 -1.29 -12.91 3.87
N PHE A 262 -0.24 -12.59 4.63
CA PHE A 262 -0.35 -11.89 5.91
C PHE A 262 -0.66 -10.41 5.74
N GLU A 263 -0.02 -9.76 4.76
CA GLU A 263 -0.30 -8.37 4.45
C GLU A 263 -1.75 -8.21 3.95
N ALA A 264 -2.28 -9.15 3.17
CA ALA A 264 -3.67 -9.13 2.74
C ALA A 264 -4.65 -9.16 3.93
N VAL A 265 -4.41 -9.99 4.94
CA VAL A 265 -5.25 -10.03 6.16
C VAL A 265 -5.17 -8.69 6.90
N PHE A 266 -3.97 -8.13 7.01
CA PHE A 266 -3.76 -6.81 7.62
C PHE A 266 -4.51 -5.72 6.84
N GLU A 267 -4.32 -5.64 5.52
CA GLU A 267 -4.93 -4.60 4.70
C GLU A 267 -6.46 -4.70 4.69
N LEU A 268 -7.00 -5.91 4.50
CA LEU A 268 -8.45 -6.13 4.57
C LEU A 268 -8.98 -5.68 5.94
N SER A 269 -8.32 -6.05 7.04
CA SER A 269 -8.71 -5.61 8.37
C SER A 269 -8.61 -4.09 8.53
N ASN A 270 -7.49 -3.49 8.09
CA ASN A 270 -7.23 -2.07 8.27
C ASN A 270 -8.20 -1.17 7.50
N PHE A 271 -8.53 -1.55 6.25
CA PHE A 271 -9.39 -0.73 5.40
C PHE A 271 -10.87 -1.05 5.56
N LEU A 272 -11.24 -2.33 5.62
CA LEU A 272 -12.65 -2.72 5.59
C LEU A 272 -13.35 -2.58 6.95
N SER A 273 -12.62 -2.57 8.05
CA SER A 273 -13.20 -2.24 9.37
C SER A 273 -13.76 -0.82 9.47
N ALA A 274 -13.38 0.07 8.56
CA ALA A 274 -13.88 1.44 8.49
C ALA A 274 -15.05 1.62 7.51
N VAL A 275 -15.50 0.55 6.85
CA VAL A 275 -16.64 0.60 5.92
C VAL A 275 -17.94 0.57 6.73
N PRO A 276 -18.77 1.61 6.67
CA PRO A 276 -20.01 1.66 7.42
C PRO A 276 -20.96 0.51 7.06
N GLY A 277 -21.53 -0.14 8.08
CA GLY A 277 -22.47 -1.25 7.90
C GLY A 277 -21.84 -2.59 7.53
N LEU A 278 -20.53 -2.66 7.35
CA LEU A 278 -19.79 -3.91 7.17
C LEU A 278 -19.33 -4.43 8.53
N ASP A 279 -19.89 -5.54 8.98
CA ASP A 279 -19.44 -6.25 10.18
C ASP A 279 -18.20 -7.08 9.87
N PHE A 280 -17.05 -6.39 9.79
CA PHE A 280 -15.80 -7.02 9.42
C PHE A 280 -15.09 -7.65 10.62
N GLU A 281 -14.90 -8.95 10.57
CA GLU A 281 -14.03 -9.69 11.47
C GLU A 281 -12.85 -10.30 10.70
N ILE A 282 -11.65 -10.25 11.27
CA ILE A 282 -10.43 -10.81 10.65
C ILE A 282 -10.61 -12.27 10.22
N GLY A 283 -11.42 -13.02 10.96
CA GLY A 283 -11.65 -14.45 10.72
C GLY A 283 -12.48 -14.81 9.51
N ILE A 284 -13.18 -13.83 8.89
CA ILE A 284 -14.00 -14.09 7.71
C ILE A 284 -13.19 -14.15 6.41
N THR A 285 -11.99 -13.60 6.40
CA THR A 285 -11.12 -13.61 5.21
C THR A 285 -10.64 -15.02 4.88
N ARG A 286 -10.50 -15.31 3.58
CA ARG A 286 -10.04 -16.62 3.11
C ARG A 286 -8.66 -17.01 3.65
N GLN A 287 -7.73 -16.04 3.70
CA GLN A 287 -6.40 -16.26 4.27
C GLN A 287 -6.46 -16.59 5.75
N ALA A 288 -7.28 -15.86 6.52
CA ALA A 288 -7.43 -16.15 7.96
C ALA A 288 -8.02 -17.54 8.20
N GLN A 289 -9.00 -17.96 7.38
CA GLN A 289 -9.55 -19.32 7.43
C GLN A 289 -8.47 -20.37 7.11
N HIS A 290 -7.65 -20.12 6.08
CA HIS A 290 -6.54 -20.99 5.74
C HIS A 290 -5.51 -21.08 6.86
N PHE A 291 -5.10 -19.94 7.44
CA PHE A 291 -4.17 -19.91 8.57
C PHE A 291 -4.72 -20.67 9.79
N LYS A 292 -6.03 -20.53 10.08
CA LYS A 292 -6.71 -21.31 11.13
C LYS A 292 -6.67 -22.81 10.84
N SER A 293 -6.92 -23.23 9.59
CA SER A 293 -6.84 -24.65 9.20
C SER A 293 -5.42 -25.22 9.34
N GLN A 294 -4.42 -24.36 9.23
CA GLN A 294 -3.01 -24.66 9.51
C GLN A 294 -2.68 -24.61 11.02
N GLY A 295 -3.66 -24.36 11.90
CA GLY A 295 -3.52 -24.37 13.34
C GLY A 295 -3.01 -23.04 13.95
N LEU A 296 -3.11 -21.90 13.25
CA LEU A 296 -2.91 -20.59 13.84
C LEU A 296 -4.21 -20.15 14.55
N SER A 297 -4.08 -19.61 15.76
CA SER A 297 -5.21 -19.04 16.50
C SER A 297 -5.54 -17.62 16.03
N VAL A 298 -6.68 -17.10 16.44
CA VAL A 298 -7.05 -15.68 16.20
C VAL A 298 -6.03 -14.73 16.87
N SER A 299 -5.48 -15.11 18.03
CA SER A 299 -4.43 -14.33 18.68
C SER A 299 -3.13 -14.30 17.88
N ASP A 300 -2.77 -15.41 17.21
CA ASP A 300 -1.61 -15.43 16.31
C ASP A 300 -1.83 -14.53 15.09
N LEU A 301 -3.04 -14.52 14.53
CA LEU A 301 -3.38 -13.62 13.42
C LEU A 301 -3.30 -12.15 13.85
N ARG A 302 -3.83 -11.80 15.03
CA ARG A 302 -3.71 -10.44 15.58
C ARG A 302 -2.25 -10.02 15.74
N ARG A 303 -1.40 -10.92 16.27
CA ARG A 303 0.05 -10.67 16.37
C ARG A 303 0.70 -10.53 14.99
N ALA A 304 0.30 -11.34 14.03
CA ALA A 304 0.85 -11.29 12.67
C ALA A 304 0.54 -9.98 11.95
N ILE A 305 -0.66 -9.42 12.11
CA ILE A 305 -1.03 -8.13 11.50
C ILE A 305 -0.31 -6.92 12.09
N ASP A 306 0.30 -7.05 13.28
CA ASP A 306 1.19 -6.04 13.84
C ASP A 306 2.55 -5.98 13.11
N ASN A 307 2.74 -6.85 12.13
CA ASN A 307 3.95 -6.94 11.30
C ASN A 307 5.25 -7.03 12.12
N PRO A 308 5.36 -8.01 13.04
CA PRO A 308 6.55 -8.17 13.88
C PRO A 308 7.79 -8.41 13.03
N SER A 309 8.96 -8.07 13.56
CA SER A 309 10.24 -8.29 12.89
C SER A 309 11.03 -9.40 13.58
N ALA A 310 11.71 -10.24 12.80
CA ALA A 310 12.57 -11.33 13.30
C ALA A 310 13.87 -11.46 12.51
N CYS A 311 14.90 -12.03 13.15
CA CYS A 311 16.16 -12.38 12.49
C CYS A 311 15.99 -13.73 11.78
N ILE A 312 15.83 -13.70 10.47
CA ILE A 312 15.67 -14.90 9.64
C ILE A 312 17.05 -15.37 9.17
N ALA A 313 17.39 -16.65 9.44
CA ALA A 313 18.66 -17.27 9.02
C ALA A 313 19.90 -16.43 9.42
N ASN A 314 19.90 -15.84 10.63
CA ASN A 314 20.95 -14.95 11.15
C ASN A 314 21.13 -13.63 10.37
N ALA A 315 20.18 -13.27 9.52
CA ALA A 315 20.20 -11.99 8.83
C ALA A 315 20.06 -10.82 9.82
N LYS A 316 20.92 -9.83 9.67
CA LYS A 316 20.81 -8.53 10.34
C LYS A 316 20.73 -7.44 9.27
N PRO A 317 19.81 -6.50 9.39
CA PRO A 317 18.79 -6.30 10.43
C PRO A 317 17.63 -7.31 10.39
N ALA A 318 16.82 -7.34 11.45
CA ALA A 318 15.58 -8.11 11.51
C ALA A 318 14.64 -7.72 10.36
N ILE A 319 13.92 -8.70 9.81
CA ILE A 319 13.03 -8.55 8.66
C ILE A 319 11.58 -8.56 9.17
N PRO A 320 10.73 -7.58 8.78
CA PRO A 320 9.30 -7.61 9.06
C PRO A 320 8.61 -8.84 8.45
N LEU A 321 7.55 -9.32 9.11
CA LEU A 321 6.81 -10.50 8.65
C LEU A 321 6.27 -10.36 7.22
N PHE A 322 5.73 -9.19 6.87
CA PHE A 322 5.19 -8.97 5.53
C PHE A 322 6.27 -9.07 4.46
N ASP A 323 7.43 -8.44 4.69
CA ASP A 323 8.60 -8.55 3.78
C ASP A 323 9.11 -10.01 3.70
N ALA A 324 9.08 -10.74 4.82
CA ALA A 324 9.56 -12.11 4.89
C ALA A 324 8.63 -13.13 4.18
N THR A 325 7.38 -12.75 3.98
CA THR A 325 6.34 -13.60 3.37
C THR A 325 5.73 -12.98 2.10
N GLU A 326 6.33 -11.92 1.59
CA GLU A 326 5.93 -11.29 0.33
C GLU A 326 5.96 -12.33 -0.80
N GLU A 327 4.90 -12.35 -1.61
CA GLU A 327 4.69 -13.28 -2.73
C GLU A 327 4.60 -14.78 -2.39
N PHE A 328 4.62 -15.15 -1.11
CA PHE A 328 4.43 -16.55 -0.70
C PHE A 328 2.95 -16.96 -0.80
N ASP A 329 2.71 -18.27 -0.93
CA ASP A 329 1.40 -18.82 -0.63
C ASP A 329 1.16 -18.86 0.89
N ALA A 330 -0.10 -19.06 1.30
CA ALA A 330 -0.46 -19.04 2.72
C ALA A 330 0.20 -20.18 3.52
N GLN A 331 0.45 -21.34 2.91
CA GLN A 331 1.12 -22.46 3.56
C GLN A 331 2.59 -22.16 3.84
N SER A 332 3.32 -21.68 2.84
CA SER A 332 4.73 -21.27 2.96
C SER A 332 4.87 -20.10 3.94
N GLY A 333 3.96 -19.12 3.88
CA GLY A 333 3.91 -18.02 4.84
C GLY A 333 3.71 -18.50 6.27
N THR A 334 2.79 -19.45 6.51
CA THR A 334 2.58 -20.06 7.83
C THR A 334 3.84 -20.74 8.36
N ALA A 335 4.56 -21.47 7.50
CA ALA A 335 5.79 -22.12 7.90
C ALA A 335 6.87 -21.12 8.34
N VAL A 336 7.01 -20.01 7.62
CA VAL A 336 7.93 -18.92 8.00
C VAL A 336 7.49 -18.27 9.31
N PHE A 337 6.21 -17.96 9.47
CA PHE A 337 5.68 -17.35 10.70
C PHE A 337 5.99 -18.23 11.92
N ARG A 338 5.66 -19.52 11.85
CA ARG A 338 5.93 -20.46 12.96
C ARG A 338 7.40 -20.59 13.29
N LYS A 339 8.25 -20.60 12.30
CA LYS A 339 9.69 -20.81 12.49
C LYS A 339 10.41 -19.63 13.13
N PHE A 340 9.99 -18.40 12.80
CA PHE A 340 10.75 -17.19 13.12
C PHE A 340 10.00 -16.14 13.93
N PHE A 341 8.67 -16.17 13.96
CA PHE A 341 7.83 -15.13 14.56
C PHE A 341 6.90 -15.65 15.67
N PHE A 342 6.87 -16.98 15.87
CA PHE A 342 6.00 -17.62 16.86
C PHE A 342 6.50 -17.55 18.30
#